data_efac8173c15622d96af733465bdfdce6
#
_entry.id   efac8173c15622d96af733465bdfdce6
#
_cell.length_a   1.000
_cell.length_b   1.000
_cell.length_c   1.000
_cell.angle_alpha   90.00
_cell.angle_beta   90.00
_cell.angle_gamma   90.00
#
_symmetry.space_group_name_H-M   'P 1'
#
loop_
_entity.id
_entity.type
_entity.pdbx_description
1 polymer ?
#
loop_
_entity_poly.entity_id
_entity_poly.type
_entity_poly.pdbx_seq_one_letter_code
_entity_poly.pdbx_strand_id
1 'polypeptide(L)'
;MDSKGSSRRRFLKHAGGTVAGVAAGAGVGTEWARGQSAKPEVQAKDAHAGEHLHRGIPPRRGVRMSVDHITFYTPFQDYGGIITPAQLHFVQQHSSHFPEIDAQTHRLTIHGLVDRPLSFSMDDLKHLPSVSRVHFLECHANSSPLIHHQGNQNMGPPVQYIHGMSSCSEWTGVPLSVLLNECGLKKEASWLVSEGADPGKFTHTLPLAKALDDCFVAYGQNGEPLRVEQGYPIRLFVPGWEAPFNVKYLRHIKLTDQPYHAWNESMNHSIPREDLGGKARWYHFEMGPKSVITRPSAGLSIPRKGYVQITGLDWSGGGVISKVDVSTDGGKSWKEAKLQTPVHSKAHTRFTFDWAWTGEEATLMSRCTDEKGEVQPTRAELYKNWGISEADMLKPARAIHTNMIQPWKVARDGSVHNAMFA
;
A
#
# COMPACT_ATOMS: atom_id res chain seq x y z
N MET A 1 47.46 30.14 39.38
CA MET A 1 48.13 30.10 38.08
C MET A 1 47.15 29.49 37.11
N ASP A 2 46.30 30.30 36.54
CA ASP A 2 46.23 30.78 35.16
C ASP A 2 46.08 29.63 34.15
N SER A 3 45.07 29.51 33.47
CA SER A 3 44.14 30.22 32.58
C SER A 3 44.10 29.44 31.28
N LYS A 4 43.02 29.19 30.68
CA LYS A 4 42.38 29.94 29.57
C LYS A 4 41.11 29.25 29.13
N GLY A 5 39.98 29.80 29.48
CA GLY A 5 38.79 29.67 28.67
C GLY A 5 38.88 30.61 27.49
N SER A 6 38.21 30.27 26.46
CA SER A 6 37.69 31.10 25.38
C SER A 6 37.73 30.38 24.02
N SER A 7 36.63 30.01 23.52
CA SER A 7 36.33 30.01 22.08
C SER A 7 34.84 29.69 21.75
N ARG A 8 33.90 30.26 22.49
CA ARG A 8 32.45 30.14 22.11
C ARG A 8 31.71 31.47 22.03
N ARG A 9 32.42 32.61 21.94
CA ARG A 9 31.80 33.94 21.88
C ARG A 9 32.19 34.79 20.66
N ARG A 10 32.56 34.23 19.54
CA ARG A 10 32.97 35.00 18.35
C ARG A 10 32.14 34.78 17.07
N PHE A 11 30.94 34.17 17.14
CA PHE A 11 30.12 33.93 15.96
C PHE A 11 28.81 34.75 15.88
N LEU A 12 28.59 35.69 16.77
CA LEU A 12 27.37 36.49 16.83
C LEU A 12 27.61 38.02 16.85
N LYS A 13 28.55 38.48 16.06
CA LYS A 13 28.74 39.92 15.88
C LYS A 13 29.13 40.22 14.42
N HIS A 14 28.26 40.01 13.45
CA HIS A 14 28.30 40.71 12.15
C HIS A 14 27.01 40.39 11.38
N ALA A 15 25.92 41.04 11.75
CA ALA A 15 24.75 41.26 10.90
C ALA A 15 23.92 42.42 11.53
N GLY A 16 24.50 43.61 11.58
CA GLY A 16 23.79 44.83 11.87
C GLY A 16 24.11 45.82 10.77
N GLY A 17 23.30 45.87 9.77
CA GLY A 17 23.35 46.84 8.68
C GLY A 17 21.97 47.45 8.49
N THR A 18 21.82 48.65 8.95
CA THR A 18 20.73 49.62 8.78
C THR A 18 20.25 49.72 7.34
N VAL A 19 18.91 49.67 7.15
CA VAL A 19 18.26 50.34 6.01
C VAL A 19 17.15 51.22 6.56
N ALA A 20 17.34 52.51 6.37
CA ALA A 20 16.35 53.54 6.62
C ALA A 20 15.24 53.52 5.57
N GLY A 21 14.04 53.92 5.97
CA GLY A 21 12.81 53.79 5.26
C GLY A 21 12.61 54.73 4.07
N VAL A 22 11.63 54.39 3.27
CA VAL A 22 10.74 55.34 2.59
C VAL A 22 9.34 54.69 2.63
N ALA A 23 8.43 55.39 3.28
CA ALA A 23 7.00 55.12 3.21
C ALA A 23 6.46 55.82 1.94
N ALA A 24 5.76 55.08 1.09
CA ALA A 24 4.75 55.61 0.19
C ALA A 24 3.74 54.49 -0.07
N GLY A 25 2.49 54.73 0.34
CA GLY A 25 1.41 53.79 0.21
C GLY A 25 0.88 53.67 -1.22
N ALA A 26 0.24 52.57 -1.44
CA ALA A 26 -0.99 52.42 -2.20
C ALA A 26 -1.32 50.93 -2.25
N GLY A 27 -2.54 50.58 -1.96
CA GLY A 27 -3.04 49.22 -1.81
C GLY A 27 -2.79 48.35 -3.02
N VAL A 28 -2.33 47.15 -2.72
CA VAL A 28 -2.49 45.98 -3.58
C VAL A 28 -3.15 44.90 -2.72
N GLY A 29 -4.42 44.73 -3.04
CA GLY A 29 -5.24 43.69 -2.45
C GLY A 29 -4.73 42.31 -2.82
N THR A 30 -4.86 41.45 -1.90
CA THR A 30 -5.18 40.02 -2.02
C THR A 30 -5.06 39.39 -3.43
N GLU A 31 -3.88 38.97 -3.82
CA GLU A 31 -3.63 38.03 -4.93
C GLU A 31 -2.77 36.82 -4.55
N TRP A 32 -2.89 36.34 -3.30
CA TRP A 32 -2.22 35.08 -2.88
C TRP A 32 -3.16 33.84 -2.98
N ALA A 33 -4.32 33.99 -3.62
CA ALA A 33 -5.31 32.92 -3.75
C ALA A 33 -5.54 32.40 -5.19
N ARG A 34 -4.67 32.74 -6.16
CA ARG A 34 -4.80 32.26 -7.54
C ARG A 34 -3.47 31.87 -8.18
N GLY A 35 -2.75 30.97 -7.53
CA GLY A 35 -1.55 30.34 -8.06
C GLY A 35 -1.57 28.83 -7.89
N GLN A 36 -2.75 28.20 -8.02
CA GLN A 36 -2.76 26.79 -8.44
C GLN A 36 -2.54 26.80 -9.95
N SER A 37 -1.26 26.90 -10.37
CA SER A 37 -0.89 26.49 -11.71
C SER A 37 -1.37 25.05 -11.86
N ALA A 38 -2.25 24.79 -12.82
CA ALA A 38 -2.60 23.46 -13.25
C ALA A 38 -1.28 22.67 -13.38
N LYS A 39 -1.11 21.62 -12.60
CA LYS A 39 0.03 20.72 -12.75
C LYS A 39 0.02 20.27 -14.21
N PRO A 40 1.11 20.33 -14.96
CA PRO A 40 1.11 19.86 -16.32
C PRO A 40 0.70 18.40 -16.30
N GLU A 41 -0.43 18.09 -16.90
CA GLU A 41 -0.86 16.73 -17.14
C GLU A 41 0.16 16.14 -18.10
N VAL A 42 0.93 15.16 -17.62
CA VAL A 42 1.90 14.45 -18.47
C VAL A 42 1.07 13.77 -19.56
N GLN A 43 1.25 14.22 -20.80
CA GLN A 43 0.49 13.66 -21.92
C GLN A 43 0.79 12.17 -22.06
N ALA A 44 -0.16 11.41 -22.60
CA ALA A 44 -0.06 9.95 -22.76
C ALA A 44 1.23 9.47 -23.47
N LYS A 45 1.92 10.34 -24.21
CA LYS A 45 3.21 10.05 -24.85
C LYS A 45 4.34 9.85 -23.84
N ASP A 46 4.29 10.52 -22.70
CA ASP A 46 5.33 10.41 -21.65
C ASP A 46 5.07 9.24 -20.69
N ALA A 47 3.83 8.71 -20.70
CA ALA A 47 3.50 7.48 -19.95
C ALA A 47 4.30 6.26 -20.43
N HIS A 48 4.81 6.28 -21.65
CA HIS A 48 5.61 5.20 -22.24
C HIS A 48 7.12 5.28 -21.89
N ALA A 49 7.58 6.33 -21.25
CA ALA A 49 8.99 6.47 -20.87
C ALA A 49 9.48 5.37 -19.92
N GLY A 50 8.55 4.73 -19.15
CA GLY A 50 8.84 3.56 -18.32
C GLY A 50 8.83 2.21 -19.06
N GLU A 51 8.28 2.16 -20.29
CA GLU A 51 8.16 0.90 -21.05
C GLU A 51 9.51 0.39 -21.57
N HIS A 52 10.50 1.25 -21.70
CA HIS A 52 11.83 0.86 -22.18
C HIS A 52 12.58 -0.09 -21.24
N LEU A 53 12.19 -0.16 -19.96
CA LEU A 53 12.76 -1.07 -18.98
C LEU A 53 12.19 -2.50 -19.07
N HIS A 54 11.12 -2.72 -19.84
CA HIS A 54 10.36 -3.97 -19.84
C HIS A 54 10.07 -4.49 -21.27
N ARG A 55 11.06 -4.49 -22.16
CA ARG A 55 10.90 -5.06 -23.52
C ARG A 55 10.39 -6.50 -23.47
N GLY A 56 9.21 -6.74 -24.05
CA GLY A 56 8.60 -8.07 -24.15
C GLY A 56 7.47 -8.36 -23.15
N ILE A 57 7.10 -7.42 -22.27
CA ILE A 57 5.98 -7.55 -21.34
C ILE A 57 4.80 -6.74 -21.86
N PRO A 58 3.56 -7.26 -21.82
CA PRO A 58 2.39 -6.47 -22.17
C PRO A 58 2.40 -5.15 -21.39
N PRO A 59 2.05 -4.03 -22.02
CA PRO A 59 2.07 -2.75 -21.33
C PRO A 59 1.22 -2.84 -20.07
N ARG A 60 1.79 -2.46 -18.92
CA ARG A 60 1.06 -2.38 -17.66
C ARG A 60 -0.06 -1.37 -17.86
N ARG A 61 -1.30 -1.85 -18.02
CA ARG A 61 -2.44 -0.95 -18.10
C ARG A 61 -2.56 -0.16 -16.81
N GLY A 62 -2.82 1.14 -16.90
CA GLY A 62 -3.06 1.98 -15.74
C GLY A 62 -1.81 2.55 -15.07
N VAL A 63 -0.78 2.88 -15.85
CA VAL A 63 0.32 3.71 -15.34
C VAL A 63 -0.20 5.10 -15.02
N ARG A 64 -0.08 5.51 -13.78
CA ARG A 64 -0.32 6.88 -13.36
C ARG A 64 1.02 7.48 -12.92
N MET A 65 1.51 8.44 -13.67
CA MET A 65 2.68 9.22 -13.30
C MET A 65 2.23 10.64 -12.98
N SER A 66 2.66 11.15 -11.84
CA SER A 66 2.60 12.57 -11.52
C SER A 66 4.00 13.04 -11.16
N VAL A 67 4.21 14.35 -11.05
CA VAL A 67 5.50 14.91 -10.65
C VAL A 67 5.99 14.31 -9.31
N ASP A 68 5.07 13.87 -8.48
CA ASP A 68 5.35 13.41 -7.11
C ASP A 68 5.16 11.90 -6.89
N HIS A 69 4.58 11.17 -7.87
CA HIS A 69 4.21 9.75 -7.65
C HIS A 69 4.32 8.92 -8.92
N ILE A 70 4.84 7.70 -8.76
CA ILE A 70 4.80 6.65 -9.79
C ILE A 70 3.91 5.54 -9.28
N THR A 71 2.85 5.20 -10.02
CA THR A 71 1.92 4.11 -9.67
C THR A 71 1.75 3.15 -10.83
N PHE A 72 1.95 1.85 -10.59
CA PHE A 72 1.62 0.77 -11.50
C PHE A 72 0.64 -0.17 -10.81
N TYR A 73 -0.33 -0.69 -11.56
CA TYR A 73 -1.39 -1.55 -11.03
C TYR A 73 -1.20 -3.00 -11.48
N THR A 74 -1.38 -3.95 -10.59
CA THR A 74 -1.39 -5.39 -10.89
C THR A 74 -2.60 -5.72 -11.78
N PRO A 75 -2.42 -6.37 -12.94
CA PRO A 75 -3.51 -6.72 -13.83
C PRO A 75 -4.21 -8.02 -13.38
N PHE A 76 -5.02 -7.97 -12.35
CA PHE A 76 -5.68 -9.12 -11.72
C PHE A 76 -6.48 -10.00 -12.71
N GLN A 77 -7.02 -9.41 -13.75
CA GLN A 77 -7.78 -10.11 -14.77
C GLN A 77 -6.90 -10.91 -15.75
N ASP A 78 -5.58 -10.68 -15.77
CA ASP A 78 -4.70 -11.20 -16.82
C ASP A 78 -3.83 -12.38 -16.37
N TYR A 79 -3.90 -12.80 -15.11
CA TYR A 79 -3.18 -13.99 -14.62
C TYR A 79 -4.05 -14.90 -13.76
N GLY A 80 -3.71 -16.20 -13.71
CA GLY A 80 -4.55 -17.23 -13.10
C GLY A 80 -4.04 -17.81 -11.77
N GLY A 81 -2.81 -17.48 -11.33
CA GLY A 81 -2.22 -17.98 -10.07
C GLY A 81 -2.48 -17.05 -8.89
N ILE A 82 -1.83 -17.36 -7.77
CA ILE A 82 -1.79 -16.51 -6.58
C ILE A 82 -0.51 -15.67 -6.52
N ILE A 83 0.56 -16.12 -7.15
CA ILE A 83 1.84 -15.38 -7.23
C ILE A 83 1.75 -14.38 -8.38
N THR A 84 1.96 -13.12 -8.06
CA THR A 84 2.10 -12.06 -9.05
C THR A 84 3.51 -12.11 -9.64
N PRO A 85 3.67 -12.24 -10.96
CA PRO A 85 4.98 -12.10 -11.60
C PRO A 85 5.66 -10.79 -11.17
N ALA A 86 6.96 -10.82 -10.87
CA ALA A 86 7.67 -9.68 -10.31
C ALA A 86 7.51 -8.40 -11.16
N GLN A 87 7.46 -8.54 -12.50
CA GLN A 87 7.23 -7.42 -13.42
C GLN A 87 5.84 -6.82 -13.37
N LEU A 88 4.84 -7.59 -12.90
CA LEU A 88 3.44 -7.16 -12.81
C LEU A 88 3.03 -6.76 -11.39
N HIS A 89 3.96 -6.89 -10.44
CA HIS A 89 3.72 -6.45 -9.06
C HIS A 89 3.43 -4.96 -9.02
N PHE A 90 2.44 -4.55 -8.24
CA PHE A 90 2.11 -3.13 -8.15
C PHE A 90 3.28 -2.31 -7.65
N VAL A 91 3.32 -1.05 -8.05
CA VAL A 91 4.30 -0.08 -7.59
C VAL A 91 3.56 1.15 -7.08
N GLN A 92 3.95 1.62 -5.91
CA GLN A 92 3.60 2.94 -5.40
C GLN A 92 4.88 3.60 -4.93
N GLN A 93 5.27 4.68 -5.59
CA GLN A 93 6.45 5.48 -5.24
C GLN A 93 6.02 6.91 -4.95
N HIS A 94 6.44 7.44 -3.79
CA HIS A 94 6.13 8.79 -3.32
C HIS A 94 7.14 9.84 -3.80
N SER A 95 7.83 9.57 -4.89
CA SER A 95 8.75 10.49 -5.57
C SER A 95 8.70 10.26 -7.08
N SER A 96 9.18 11.23 -7.85
CA SER A 96 9.21 11.17 -9.32
C SER A 96 10.23 10.19 -9.90
N HIS A 97 11.10 9.62 -9.06
CA HIS A 97 12.15 8.69 -9.50
C HIS A 97 12.45 7.66 -8.41
N PHE A 98 13.06 6.56 -8.82
CA PHE A 98 13.57 5.54 -7.92
C PHE A 98 15.01 5.89 -7.52
N PRO A 99 15.42 5.65 -6.26
CA PRO A 99 16.79 5.89 -5.85
C PRO A 99 17.75 4.90 -6.52
N GLU A 100 18.93 5.39 -6.92
CA GLU A 100 20.04 4.56 -7.35
C GLU A 100 20.88 4.19 -6.14
N ILE A 101 20.84 2.91 -5.75
CA ILE A 101 21.53 2.42 -4.56
C ILE A 101 22.50 1.31 -4.96
N ASP A 102 23.77 1.50 -4.64
CA ASP A 102 24.78 0.47 -4.77
C ASP A 102 24.71 -0.49 -3.55
N ALA A 103 24.36 -1.74 -3.81
CA ALA A 103 24.24 -2.77 -2.78
C ALA A 103 25.57 -3.07 -2.05
N GLN A 104 26.74 -2.84 -2.68
CA GLN A 104 28.04 -3.09 -2.05
C GLN A 104 28.31 -2.09 -0.91
N THR A 105 27.87 -0.85 -1.10
CA THR A 105 28.05 0.22 -0.13
C THR A 105 26.85 0.45 0.77
N HIS A 106 25.67 -0.10 0.41
CA HIS A 106 24.47 0.01 1.21
C HIS A 106 24.61 -0.64 2.59
N ARG A 107 24.08 -0.01 3.62
CA ARG A 107 24.10 -0.51 5.00
C ARG A 107 22.72 -0.34 5.64
N LEU A 108 22.33 -1.36 6.41
CA LEU A 108 21.22 -1.28 7.35
C LEU A 108 21.78 -1.00 8.74
N THR A 109 21.48 0.16 9.30
CA THR A 109 21.89 0.52 10.65
C THR A 109 20.74 0.36 11.63
N ILE A 110 20.95 -0.41 12.69
CA ILE A 110 20.00 -0.59 13.81
C ILE A 110 20.59 0.09 15.04
N HIS A 111 19.83 1.00 15.63
CA HIS A 111 20.27 1.82 16.75
C HIS A 111 19.13 2.25 17.70
N GLY A 112 19.39 3.13 18.65
CA GLY A 112 18.42 3.63 19.62
C GLY A 112 18.44 2.81 20.91
N LEU A 113 17.31 2.29 21.35
CA LEU A 113 17.21 1.49 22.57
C LEU A 113 17.69 0.04 22.35
N VAL A 114 18.97 -0.09 21.99
CA VAL A 114 19.71 -1.34 21.85
C VAL A 114 21.01 -1.28 22.66
N ASP A 115 21.54 -2.44 23.03
CA ASP A 115 22.81 -2.52 23.77
C ASP A 115 23.99 -2.23 22.85
N ARG A 116 23.93 -2.71 21.61
CA ARG A 116 24.98 -2.58 20.59
C ARG A 116 24.36 -2.06 19.28
N PRO A 117 24.51 -0.78 18.95
CA PRO A 117 24.17 -0.31 17.61
C PRO A 117 25.03 -1.07 16.57
N LEU A 118 24.37 -1.69 15.57
CA LEU A 118 25.03 -2.46 14.54
C LEU A 118 24.68 -1.93 13.14
N SER A 119 25.61 -2.16 12.20
CA SER A 119 25.43 -1.82 10.80
C SER A 119 25.73 -3.06 9.97
N PHE A 120 24.72 -3.53 9.22
CA PHE A 120 24.77 -4.75 8.42
C PHE A 120 24.99 -4.40 6.94
N SER A 121 25.96 -5.04 6.31
CA SER A 121 26.11 -5.06 4.85
C SER A 121 25.16 -6.05 4.21
N MET A 122 25.07 -6.04 2.88
CA MET A 122 24.32 -7.07 2.15
C MET A 122 24.89 -8.47 2.36
N ASP A 123 26.21 -8.58 2.50
CA ASP A 123 26.88 -9.87 2.74
C ASP A 123 26.58 -10.38 4.16
N ASP A 124 26.59 -9.50 5.16
CA ASP A 124 26.20 -9.88 6.53
C ASP A 124 24.76 -10.43 6.54
N LEU A 125 23.83 -9.73 5.90
CA LEU A 125 22.43 -10.17 5.81
C LEU A 125 22.27 -11.52 5.12
N LYS A 126 23.01 -11.79 4.06
CA LYS A 126 22.94 -13.06 3.32
C LYS A 126 23.57 -14.25 4.07
N HIS A 127 24.45 -13.99 5.04
CA HIS A 127 25.06 -15.02 5.89
C HIS A 127 24.21 -15.35 7.14
N LEU A 128 23.21 -14.52 7.46
CA LEU A 128 22.28 -14.79 8.56
C LEU A 128 21.17 -15.78 8.14
N PRO A 129 20.54 -16.47 9.11
CA PRO A 129 19.38 -17.31 8.83
C PRO A 129 18.31 -16.55 8.06
N SER A 130 17.81 -17.12 6.98
CA SER A 130 16.78 -16.52 6.13
C SER A 130 15.51 -17.36 6.07
N VAL A 131 14.42 -16.72 5.70
CA VAL A 131 13.11 -17.35 5.44
C VAL A 131 12.62 -16.95 4.06
N SER A 132 11.88 -17.87 3.40
CA SER A 132 11.10 -17.57 2.20
C SER A 132 9.62 -17.81 2.51
N ARG A 133 8.77 -16.81 2.28
CA ARG A 133 7.34 -16.86 2.61
C ARG A 133 6.50 -16.19 1.52
N VAL A 134 5.36 -16.80 1.22
CA VAL A 134 4.39 -16.21 0.28
C VAL A 134 3.46 -15.29 1.05
N HIS A 135 3.51 -14.00 0.71
CA HIS A 135 2.66 -12.99 1.34
C HIS A 135 2.16 -11.97 0.32
N PHE A 136 0.94 -11.47 0.57
CA PHE A 136 0.45 -10.31 -0.16
C PHE A 136 1.06 -9.01 0.38
N LEU A 137 1.03 -8.00 -0.48
CA LEU A 137 1.31 -6.62 -0.13
C LEU A 137 0.20 -5.76 -0.74
N GLU A 138 -0.43 -4.90 0.03
CA GLU A 138 -1.50 -4.03 -0.43
C GLU A 138 -1.31 -2.61 0.08
N CYS A 139 -1.44 -1.63 -0.82
CA CYS A 139 -1.42 -0.22 -0.46
C CYS A 139 -2.69 0.15 0.33
N HIS A 140 -2.54 0.96 1.38
CA HIS A 140 -3.69 1.44 2.17
C HIS A 140 -4.75 2.17 1.31
N ALA A 141 -4.33 2.82 0.22
CA ALA A 141 -5.21 3.52 -0.72
C ALA A 141 -5.84 2.60 -1.79
N ASN A 142 -5.57 1.29 -1.74
CA ASN A 142 -6.15 0.36 -2.69
C ASN A 142 -7.68 0.38 -2.59
N SER A 143 -8.36 0.33 -3.73
CA SER A 143 -9.82 0.42 -3.84
C SER A 143 -10.44 1.78 -3.48
N SER A 144 -9.65 2.81 -3.21
CA SER A 144 -10.14 4.18 -3.04
C SER A 144 -10.98 4.70 -4.21
N PRO A 145 -10.78 4.27 -5.48
CA PRO A 145 -11.68 4.62 -6.58
C PRO A 145 -13.14 4.24 -6.33
N LEU A 146 -13.43 3.23 -5.51
CA LEU A 146 -14.80 2.87 -5.12
C LEU A 146 -15.51 3.97 -4.30
N ILE A 147 -14.71 4.81 -3.64
CA ILE A 147 -15.21 5.86 -2.75
C ILE A 147 -15.25 7.21 -3.48
N HIS A 148 -14.20 7.54 -4.24
CA HIS A 148 -13.97 8.89 -4.74
C HIS A 148 -14.39 9.13 -6.18
N HIS A 149 -14.71 8.10 -6.94
CA HIS A 149 -15.15 8.27 -8.33
C HIS A 149 -16.67 8.27 -8.43
N GLN A 150 -17.27 9.42 -8.20
CA GLN A 150 -18.66 9.71 -8.51
C GLN A 150 -18.76 10.22 -9.95
N GLY A 151 -19.52 9.54 -10.77
CA GLY A 151 -20.03 10.07 -12.03
C GLY A 151 -19.28 9.66 -13.30
N ASN A 152 -20.08 9.52 -14.33
CA ASN A 152 -19.80 9.24 -15.74
C ASN A 152 -19.05 7.94 -16.05
N GLN A 153 -19.73 6.83 -15.86
CA GLN A 153 -19.10 5.52 -15.91
C GLN A 153 -20.00 4.53 -16.68
N ASN A 154 -20.10 4.66 -17.99
CA ASN A 154 -20.87 3.68 -18.77
C ASN A 154 -20.42 2.23 -18.54
N MET A 155 -19.18 2.00 -18.09
CA MET A 155 -18.69 0.67 -17.75
C MET A 155 -17.99 0.61 -16.38
N GLY A 156 -17.67 1.75 -15.78
CA GLY A 156 -16.86 1.82 -14.57
C GLY A 156 -15.38 1.45 -14.80
N PRO A 157 -14.51 1.74 -13.84
CA PRO A 157 -13.11 1.39 -13.94
C PRO A 157 -12.92 -0.15 -13.86
N PRO A 158 -11.97 -0.74 -14.60
CA PRO A 158 -11.68 -2.16 -14.56
C PRO A 158 -11.10 -2.57 -13.19
N VAL A 159 -11.18 -3.87 -12.89
CA VAL A 159 -10.68 -4.46 -11.63
C VAL A 159 -9.23 -4.08 -11.34
N GLN A 160 -8.39 -4.01 -12.33
CA GLN A 160 -6.99 -3.58 -12.20
C GLN A 160 -6.87 -2.17 -11.63
N TYR A 161 -7.64 -1.22 -12.13
CA TYR A 161 -7.57 0.17 -11.67
C TYR A 161 -8.12 0.34 -10.25
N ILE A 162 -9.15 -0.42 -9.89
CA ILE A 162 -9.79 -0.34 -8.58
C ILE A 162 -8.95 -1.04 -7.51
N HIS A 163 -8.56 -2.30 -7.78
CA HIS A 163 -7.98 -3.19 -6.77
C HIS A 163 -6.51 -3.54 -7.03
N GLY A 164 -5.92 -3.03 -8.10
CA GLY A 164 -4.59 -3.44 -8.56
C GLY A 164 -3.41 -2.91 -7.75
N MET A 165 -3.63 -2.14 -6.67
CA MET A 165 -2.57 -1.83 -5.71
C MET A 165 -2.44 -2.92 -4.63
N SER A 166 -2.62 -4.19 -5.03
CA SER A 166 -2.30 -5.38 -4.26
C SER A 166 -1.58 -6.38 -5.15
N SER A 167 -0.65 -7.14 -4.59
CA SER A 167 0.10 -8.20 -5.25
C SER A 167 0.55 -9.23 -4.22
N CYS A 168 0.87 -10.44 -4.67
CA CYS A 168 1.38 -11.49 -3.80
C CYS A 168 2.64 -12.10 -4.39
N SER A 169 3.67 -12.29 -3.59
CA SER A 169 4.96 -12.83 -4.02
C SER A 169 5.55 -13.75 -2.96
N GLU A 170 6.46 -14.61 -3.35
CA GLU A 170 7.40 -15.20 -2.41
C GLU A 170 8.46 -14.16 -2.06
N TRP A 171 8.65 -13.91 -0.79
CA TRP A 171 9.63 -12.97 -0.27
C TRP A 171 10.69 -13.71 0.53
N THR A 172 11.97 -13.42 0.24
CA THR A 172 13.10 -14.01 0.93
C THR A 172 13.87 -12.96 1.71
N GLY A 173 14.19 -13.24 2.98
CA GLY A 173 14.92 -12.29 3.81
C GLY A 173 15.25 -12.83 5.20
N VAL A 174 15.87 -11.99 6.02
CA VAL A 174 16.27 -12.29 7.40
C VAL A 174 15.14 -11.89 8.36
N PRO A 175 14.68 -12.79 9.26
CA PRO A 175 13.73 -12.41 10.30
C PRO A 175 14.24 -11.22 11.11
N LEU A 176 13.38 -10.22 11.31
CA LEU A 176 13.79 -9.01 12.02
C LEU A 176 14.20 -9.31 13.47
N SER A 177 13.58 -10.31 14.09
CA SER A 177 13.96 -10.80 15.43
C SER A 177 15.42 -11.25 15.50
N VAL A 178 15.98 -11.85 14.45
CA VAL A 178 17.41 -12.24 14.40
C VAL A 178 18.29 -11.00 14.49
N LEU A 179 18.01 -9.98 13.67
CA LEU A 179 18.79 -8.74 13.65
C LEU A 179 18.69 -7.97 14.96
N LEU A 180 17.49 -7.92 15.53
CA LEU A 180 17.27 -7.23 16.80
C LEU A 180 17.93 -7.94 17.99
N ASN A 181 17.94 -9.28 17.99
CA ASN A 181 18.65 -10.06 18.99
C ASN A 181 20.16 -9.85 18.91
N GLU A 182 20.75 -9.73 17.72
CA GLU A 182 22.17 -9.40 17.56
C GLU A 182 22.52 -8.03 18.15
N CYS A 183 21.61 -7.06 18.05
CA CYS A 183 21.82 -5.73 18.64
C CYS A 183 21.63 -5.71 20.17
N GLY A 184 20.86 -6.65 20.73
CA GLY A 184 20.43 -6.65 22.13
C GLY A 184 19.39 -5.54 22.38
N LEU A 185 18.16 -5.94 22.75
CA LEU A 185 17.09 -4.98 23.01
C LEU A 185 17.13 -4.50 24.45
N LYS A 186 17.06 -3.18 24.67
CA LYS A 186 16.80 -2.62 25.99
C LYS A 186 15.36 -2.85 26.39
N LYS A 187 15.11 -3.04 27.68
CA LYS A 187 13.77 -3.36 28.22
C LYS A 187 12.72 -2.25 27.97
N GLU A 188 13.18 -1.03 27.78
CA GLU A 188 12.35 0.15 27.50
C GLU A 188 11.90 0.20 26.04
N ALA A 189 12.52 -0.55 25.13
CA ALA A 189 12.17 -0.59 23.73
C ALA A 189 10.77 -1.18 23.57
N SER A 190 9.87 -0.45 22.94
CA SER A 190 8.48 -0.87 22.67
C SER A 190 8.02 -0.55 21.25
N TRP A 191 8.77 0.29 20.55
CA TRP A 191 8.50 0.69 19.17
C TRP A 191 9.78 0.66 18.34
N LEU A 192 9.56 0.62 17.02
CA LEU A 192 10.59 0.66 16.02
C LEU A 192 10.20 1.71 14.98
N VAL A 193 11.16 2.54 14.59
CA VAL A 193 11.04 3.50 13.50
C VAL A 193 11.92 3.02 12.36
N SER A 194 11.33 2.75 11.20
CA SER A 194 12.03 2.36 9.97
C SER A 194 12.13 3.54 9.00
N GLU A 195 13.26 3.70 8.34
CA GLU A 195 13.52 4.77 7.37
C GLU A 195 14.16 4.23 6.10
N GLY A 196 13.64 4.68 4.94
CA GLY A 196 14.18 4.37 3.63
C GLY A 196 15.29 5.33 3.19
N ALA A 197 16.06 4.90 2.19
CA ALA A 197 17.09 5.69 1.53
C ALA A 197 16.56 6.46 0.30
N ASP A 198 15.25 6.46 0.08
CA ASP A 198 14.62 7.27 -0.96
C ASP A 198 14.77 8.78 -0.68
N PRO A 199 14.63 9.66 -1.68
CA PRO A 199 14.80 11.10 -1.50
C PRO A 199 13.88 11.70 -0.41
N GLY A 200 12.68 11.15 -0.25
CA GLY A 200 11.71 11.56 0.77
C GLY A 200 11.99 11.00 2.15
N LYS A 201 12.96 10.09 2.29
CA LYS A 201 13.28 9.39 3.54
C LYS A 201 12.01 8.83 4.18
N PHE A 202 11.26 8.04 3.39
CA PHE A 202 9.99 7.50 3.82
C PHE A 202 10.16 6.78 5.17
N THR A 203 9.42 7.23 6.17
CA THR A 203 9.58 6.80 7.56
C THR A 203 8.26 6.30 8.09
N HIS A 204 8.28 5.18 8.78
CA HIS A 204 7.09 4.61 9.43
C HIS A 204 7.43 3.94 10.75
N THR A 205 6.45 3.97 11.68
CA THR A 205 6.61 3.43 13.03
C THR A 205 5.90 2.08 13.15
N LEU A 206 6.50 1.13 13.86
CA LEU A 206 5.98 -0.22 14.05
C LEU A 206 6.07 -0.61 15.53
N PRO A 207 5.03 -1.19 16.16
CA PRO A 207 5.13 -1.81 17.49
C PRO A 207 6.18 -2.92 17.51
N LEU A 208 7.03 -2.93 18.52
CA LEU A 208 8.10 -3.92 18.64
C LEU A 208 7.58 -5.36 18.70
N ALA A 209 6.41 -5.58 19.33
CA ALA A 209 5.79 -6.89 19.37
C ALA A 209 5.54 -7.47 17.96
N LYS A 210 5.01 -6.65 17.03
CA LYS A 210 4.84 -7.06 15.63
C LYS A 210 6.17 -7.28 14.91
N ALA A 211 7.17 -6.43 15.21
CA ALA A 211 8.51 -6.55 14.62
C ALA A 211 9.18 -7.89 14.98
N LEU A 212 8.96 -8.38 16.19
CA LEU A 212 9.54 -9.64 16.70
C LEU A 212 8.76 -10.89 16.27
N ASP A 213 7.49 -10.74 15.91
CA ASP A 213 6.61 -11.86 15.55
C ASP A 213 6.95 -12.44 14.16
N ASP A 214 6.63 -11.71 13.11
CA ASP A 214 6.68 -12.26 11.75
C ASP A 214 7.38 -11.35 10.71
N CYS A 215 7.86 -10.17 11.13
CA CYS A 215 8.54 -9.23 10.24
C CYS A 215 9.93 -9.72 9.83
N PHE A 216 10.36 -9.33 8.64
CA PHE A 216 11.69 -9.64 8.14
C PHE A 216 12.23 -8.55 7.20
N VAL A 217 13.55 -8.51 7.05
CA VAL A 217 14.24 -7.66 6.08
C VAL A 217 14.40 -8.45 4.80
N ALA A 218 13.54 -8.17 3.81
CA ALA A 218 13.53 -8.86 2.54
C ALA A 218 14.60 -8.32 1.59
N TYR A 219 15.32 -9.22 0.91
CA TYR A 219 16.28 -8.94 -0.14
C TYR A 219 15.98 -9.69 -1.46
N GLY A 220 15.02 -10.62 -1.44
CA GLY A 220 14.60 -11.41 -2.60
C GLY A 220 13.09 -11.40 -2.79
N GLN A 221 12.65 -11.52 -4.04
CA GLN A 221 11.26 -11.62 -4.46
C GLN A 221 11.13 -12.60 -5.62
N ASN A 222 10.28 -13.63 -5.47
CA ASN A 222 10.06 -14.66 -6.49
C ASN A 222 11.35 -15.31 -7.02
N GLY A 223 12.32 -15.60 -6.13
CA GLY A 223 13.58 -16.23 -6.46
C GLY A 223 14.64 -15.31 -7.10
N GLU A 224 14.38 -14.02 -7.25
CA GLU A 224 15.35 -13.04 -7.77
C GLU A 224 15.61 -11.92 -6.74
N PRO A 225 16.70 -11.13 -6.86
CA PRO A 225 16.90 -9.93 -6.05
C PRO A 225 15.72 -8.98 -6.21
N LEU A 226 15.45 -8.17 -5.18
CA LEU A 226 14.40 -7.14 -5.27
C LEU A 226 14.67 -6.24 -6.49
N ARG A 227 13.60 -5.90 -7.20
CA ARG A 227 13.66 -4.86 -8.23
C ARG A 227 13.73 -3.48 -7.58
N VAL A 228 14.25 -2.49 -8.30
CA VAL A 228 14.36 -1.12 -7.80
C VAL A 228 12.97 -0.60 -7.35
N GLU A 229 11.93 -0.85 -8.13
CA GLU A 229 10.56 -0.44 -7.83
C GLU A 229 10.03 -1.09 -6.53
N GLN A 230 10.55 -2.25 -6.17
CA GLN A 230 10.18 -3.01 -4.98
C GLN A 230 11.08 -2.77 -3.78
N GLY A 231 12.09 -1.89 -3.90
CA GLY A 231 12.91 -1.45 -2.77
C GLY A 231 14.30 -2.07 -2.71
N TYR A 232 14.93 -2.38 -3.87
CA TYR A 232 16.32 -2.81 -3.93
C TYR A 232 17.26 -1.87 -3.14
N PRO A 233 18.26 -2.38 -2.37
CA PRO A 233 18.61 -3.78 -2.23
C PRO A 233 17.81 -4.53 -1.15
N ILE A 234 17.18 -3.82 -0.20
CA ILE A 234 16.41 -4.40 0.91
C ILE A 234 15.19 -3.54 1.27
N ARG A 235 14.17 -4.22 1.78
CA ARG A 235 13.00 -3.58 2.35
C ARG A 235 12.60 -4.22 3.68
N LEU A 236 11.93 -3.47 4.53
CA LEU A 236 11.16 -4.07 5.63
C LEU A 236 9.92 -4.75 5.04
N PHE A 237 9.63 -5.95 5.50
CA PHE A 237 8.39 -6.65 5.18
C PHE A 237 7.61 -6.94 6.46
N VAL A 238 6.34 -6.50 6.48
CA VAL A 238 5.43 -6.59 7.62
C VAL A 238 4.17 -7.36 7.16
N PRO A 239 4.14 -8.68 7.32
CA PRO A 239 3.08 -9.53 6.79
C PRO A 239 1.69 -9.14 7.28
N GLY A 240 0.73 -8.99 6.34
CA GLY A 240 -0.68 -8.73 6.64
C GLY A 240 -1.01 -7.29 7.04
N TRP A 241 0.00 -6.40 7.13
CA TRP A 241 -0.19 -4.99 7.44
C TRP A 241 -0.13 -4.13 6.17
N GLU A 242 -0.71 -2.95 6.23
CA GLU A 242 -0.71 -2.00 5.12
C GLU A 242 0.69 -1.73 4.55
N ALA A 243 0.79 -1.52 3.24
CA ALA A 243 2.07 -1.31 2.57
C ALA A 243 2.94 -0.18 3.13
N PRO A 244 2.43 0.91 3.71
CA PRO A 244 3.27 1.93 4.33
C PRO A 244 4.23 1.41 5.40
N PHE A 245 3.85 0.36 6.13
CA PHE A 245 4.75 -0.27 7.12
C PHE A 245 5.91 -1.03 6.46
N ASN A 246 5.78 -1.38 5.19
CA ASN A 246 6.75 -2.16 4.42
C ASN A 246 7.76 -1.23 3.72
N VAL A 247 8.58 -0.53 4.51
CA VAL A 247 9.49 0.52 4.04
C VAL A 247 10.51 0.00 3.04
N LYS A 248 10.51 0.56 1.83
CA LYS A 248 11.46 0.27 0.75
C LYS A 248 12.81 0.94 0.97
N TYR A 249 13.87 0.40 0.33
CA TYR A 249 15.22 0.99 0.41
C TYR A 249 15.69 1.15 1.86
N LEU A 250 15.36 0.18 2.70
CA LEU A 250 15.54 0.24 4.15
C LEU A 250 17.00 0.53 4.50
N ARG A 251 17.24 1.60 5.26
CA ARG A 251 18.59 2.00 5.70
C ARG A 251 18.75 2.14 7.20
N HIS A 252 17.70 2.58 7.91
CA HIS A 252 17.74 2.74 9.36
C HIS A 252 16.56 2.07 10.04
N ILE A 253 16.84 1.47 11.19
CA ILE A 253 15.86 1.04 12.17
C ILE A 253 16.28 1.63 13.51
N LYS A 254 15.44 2.44 14.10
CA LYS A 254 15.65 3.04 15.43
C LYS A 254 14.65 2.46 16.43
N LEU A 255 15.15 1.86 17.53
CA LEU A 255 14.32 1.39 18.63
C LEU A 255 14.00 2.55 19.59
N THR A 256 12.74 2.68 19.97
CA THR A 256 12.21 3.75 20.82
C THR A 256 11.24 3.21 21.86
N ASP A 257 10.95 3.99 22.90
CA ASP A 257 9.96 3.72 23.93
C ASP A 257 8.56 4.27 23.59
N GLN A 258 8.45 5.05 22.52
CA GLN A 258 7.22 5.69 22.06
C GLN A 258 7.13 5.68 20.53
N PRO A 259 5.92 5.76 19.94
CA PRO A 259 5.76 5.93 18.51
C PRO A 259 6.29 7.29 18.06
N TYR A 260 6.92 7.33 16.89
CA TYR A 260 7.56 8.55 16.36
C TYR A 260 6.55 9.51 15.70
N HIS A 261 5.46 8.99 15.15
CA HIS A 261 4.44 9.76 14.40
C HIS A 261 5.05 10.61 13.28
N ALA A 262 5.75 9.93 12.35
CA ALA A 262 6.29 10.59 11.16
C ALA A 262 5.20 11.35 10.38
N TRP A 263 5.62 12.34 9.59
CA TRP A 263 4.68 13.20 8.84
C TRP A 263 3.70 12.37 7.98
N ASN A 264 4.19 11.36 7.27
CA ASN A 264 3.33 10.49 6.45
C ASN A 264 2.31 9.70 7.27
N GLU A 265 2.70 9.21 8.45
CA GLU A 265 1.79 8.53 9.38
C GLU A 265 0.67 9.46 9.83
N SER A 266 1.05 10.67 10.25
CA SER A 266 0.10 11.65 10.79
C SER A 266 -0.81 12.25 9.73
N MET A 267 -0.33 12.47 8.51
CA MET A 267 -1.08 13.18 7.47
C MET A 267 -1.78 12.26 6.47
N ASN A 268 -1.13 11.16 6.07
CA ASN A 268 -1.61 10.33 4.96
C ASN A 268 -2.12 8.95 5.39
N HIS A 269 -1.55 8.38 6.48
CA HIS A 269 -1.83 7.00 6.90
C HIS A 269 -2.57 6.93 8.24
N SER A 270 -3.35 7.94 8.54
CA SER A 270 -4.20 7.98 9.73
C SER A 270 -5.44 8.86 9.49
N ILE A 271 -6.50 8.59 10.21
CA ILE A 271 -7.79 9.25 10.06
C ILE A 271 -8.07 10.12 11.29
N PRO A 272 -8.40 11.42 11.13
CA PRO A 272 -8.85 12.23 12.25
C PRO A 272 -10.13 11.65 12.86
N ARG A 273 -10.22 11.58 14.17
CA ARG A 273 -11.43 11.23 14.91
C ARG A 273 -12.27 12.48 15.09
N GLU A 274 -13.22 12.69 14.17
CA GLU A 274 -14.13 13.84 14.19
C GLU A 274 -15.05 13.82 15.42
N ASP A 275 -15.45 12.63 15.86
CA ASP A 275 -16.19 12.40 17.08
C ASP A 275 -15.46 12.86 18.36
N LEU A 276 -14.13 13.01 18.28
CA LEU A 276 -13.28 13.56 19.33
C LEU A 276 -12.79 14.99 19.00
N GLY A 277 -13.48 15.71 18.10
CA GLY A 277 -13.13 17.06 17.66
C GLY A 277 -11.77 17.13 16.96
N GLY A 278 -11.35 16.06 16.29
CA GLY A 278 -10.06 15.98 15.58
C GLY A 278 -8.82 15.88 16.49
N LYS A 279 -9.01 15.78 17.80
CA LYS A 279 -7.90 15.74 18.79
C LYS A 279 -7.16 14.40 18.83
N ALA A 280 -7.71 13.36 18.23
CA ALA A 280 -7.12 12.04 18.10
C ALA A 280 -7.11 11.59 16.65
N ARG A 281 -6.23 10.63 16.34
CA ARG A 281 -6.14 10.01 15.03
C ARG A 281 -6.23 8.50 15.18
N TRP A 282 -6.88 7.87 14.20
CA TRP A 282 -6.95 6.42 14.12
C TRP A 282 -5.89 5.94 13.12
N TYR A 283 -5.05 5.02 13.58
CA TYR A 283 -4.08 4.30 12.78
C TYR A 283 -4.62 2.89 12.52
N HIS A 284 -4.69 2.49 11.27
CA HIS A 284 -5.05 1.14 10.89
C HIS A 284 -3.77 0.35 10.62
N PHE A 285 -3.70 -0.88 11.08
CA PHE A 285 -2.52 -1.74 11.02
C PHE A 285 -2.76 -2.98 10.17
N GLU A 286 -3.48 -3.96 10.72
CA GLU A 286 -3.78 -5.24 10.10
C GLU A 286 -4.92 -5.09 9.10
N MET A 287 -4.72 -5.62 7.88
CA MET A 287 -5.72 -5.52 6.82
C MET A 287 -6.79 -6.59 7.00
N GLY A 288 -8.05 -6.20 7.05
CA GLY A 288 -9.19 -7.12 7.13
C GLY A 288 -9.39 -7.95 5.86
N PRO A 289 -10.27 -8.96 5.92
CA PRO A 289 -10.54 -9.85 4.79
C PRO A 289 -11.11 -9.07 3.60
N LYS A 290 -10.64 -9.45 2.39
CA LYS A 290 -11.03 -8.84 1.12
C LYS A 290 -11.10 -9.87 0.03
N SER A 291 -12.21 -9.89 -0.71
CA SER A 291 -12.50 -10.74 -1.86
C SER A 291 -12.79 -9.86 -3.07
N VAL A 292 -12.23 -10.21 -4.22
CA VAL A 292 -12.40 -9.50 -5.48
C VAL A 292 -12.63 -10.50 -6.60
N ILE A 293 -13.78 -10.42 -7.27
CA ILE A 293 -14.00 -11.14 -8.53
C ILE A 293 -13.12 -10.51 -9.60
N THR A 294 -12.20 -11.28 -10.15
CA THR A 294 -11.29 -10.83 -11.21
C THR A 294 -11.83 -11.12 -12.61
N ARG A 295 -12.65 -12.18 -12.75
CA ARG A 295 -13.35 -12.55 -13.99
C ARG A 295 -14.70 -13.19 -13.66
N PRO A 296 -15.79 -12.76 -14.37
CA PRO A 296 -15.88 -11.56 -15.21
C PRO A 296 -15.88 -10.29 -14.36
N SER A 297 -15.32 -9.20 -14.88
CA SER A 297 -15.25 -7.89 -14.22
C SER A 297 -15.43 -6.77 -15.25
N ALA A 298 -15.58 -5.52 -14.80
CA ALA A 298 -15.82 -4.39 -15.69
C ALA A 298 -14.77 -4.28 -16.80
N GLY A 299 -15.23 -3.99 -18.01
CA GLY A 299 -14.42 -3.95 -19.23
C GLY A 299 -14.23 -5.31 -19.92
N LEU A 300 -14.71 -6.38 -19.32
CA LEU A 300 -14.80 -7.69 -19.95
C LEU A 300 -16.25 -7.97 -20.40
N SER A 301 -16.43 -9.00 -21.21
CA SER A 301 -17.75 -9.47 -21.62
C SER A 301 -17.84 -10.99 -21.54
N ILE A 302 -19.04 -11.48 -21.25
CA ILE A 302 -19.40 -12.89 -21.33
C ILE A 302 -19.93 -13.14 -22.75
N PRO A 303 -19.24 -13.94 -23.57
CA PRO A 303 -19.54 -14.01 -25.01
C PRO A 303 -20.87 -14.70 -25.35
N ARG A 304 -21.39 -15.54 -24.44
CA ARG A 304 -22.63 -16.31 -24.65
C ARG A 304 -23.20 -16.79 -23.32
N LYS A 305 -24.52 -17.00 -23.29
CA LYS A 305 -25.19 -17.71 -22.18
C LYS A 305 -24.69 -19.14 -22.04
N GLY A 306 -24.81 -19.70 -20.87
CA GLY A 306 -24.38 -21.05 -20.51
C GLY A 306 -23.39 -21.06 -19.40
N TYR A 307 -22.43 -21.97 -19.42
CA TYR A 307 -21.42 -22.13 -18.39
C TYR A 307 -20.45 -20.96 -18.38
N VAL A 308 -20.29 -20.36 -17.20
CA VAL A 308 -19.34 -19.29 -16.90
C VAL A 308 -18.60 -19.64 -15.62
N GLN A 309 -17.29 -19.68 -15.65
CA GLN A 309 -16.49 -19.78 -14.44
C GLN A 309 -16.19 -18.38 -13.89
N ILE A 310 -16.73 -18.07 -12.71
CA ILE A 310 -16.35 -16.90 -11.95
C ILE A 310 -15.06 -17.22 -11.19
N THR A 311 -14.08 -16.35 -11.26
CA THR A 311 -12.83 -16.50 -10.50
C THR A 311 -12.41 -15.18 -9.85
N GLY A 312 -11.76 -15.28 -8.70
CA GLY A 312 -11.30 -14.12 -7.98
C GLY A 312 -10.11 -14.41 -7.07
N LEU A 313 -9.72 -13.39 -6.35
CA LEU A 313 -8.65 -13.42 -5.36
C LEU A 313 -9.16 -12.91 -4.02
N ASP A 314 -8.69 -13.55 -2.95
CA ASP A 314 -9.02 -13.24 -1.57
C ASP A 314 -7.75 -13.13 -0.74
N TRP A 315 -7.79 -12.31 0.29
CA TRP A 315 -6.69 -12.18 1.25
C TRP A 315 -7.15 -11.55 2.56
N SER A 316 -6.43 -11.83 3.64
CA SER A 316 -6.60 -11.17 4.94
C SER A 316 -5.24 -11.03 5.63
N GLY A 317 -5.03 -9.91 6.31
CA GLY A 317 -3.92 -9.72 7.24
C GLY A 317 -4.07 -10.55 8.51
N GLY A 318 -5.31 -10.94 8.82
CA GLY A 318 -5.65 -11.77 9.98
C GLY A 318 -5.16 -13.20 9.89
N GLY A 319 -4.92 -13.73 8.66
CA GLY A 319 -4.42 -15.09 8.50
C GLY A 319 -4.85 -15.77 7.20
N VAL A 320 -5.25 -17.04 7.31
CA VAL A 320 -5.71 -17.88 6.20
C VAL A 320 -7.16 -17.52 5.83
N ILE A 321 -7.47 -17.49 4.54
CA ILE A 321 -8.86 -17.45 4.08
C ILE A 321 -9.48 -18.83 4.28
N SER A 322 -10.50 -18.88 5.12
CA SER A 322 -11.20 -20.13 5.48
C SER A 322 -12.36 -20.43 4.54
N LYS A 323 -13.01 -19.38 4.00
CA LYS A 323 -14.22 -19.52 3.17
C LYS A 323 -14.39 -18.36 2.22
N VAL A 324 -14.94 -18.62 1.03
CA VAL A 324 -15.41 -17.62 0.08
C VAL A 324 -16.84 -17.95 -0.32
N ASP A 325 -17.73 -16.97 -0.24
CA ASP A 325 -19.08 -17.06 -0.75
C ASP A 325 -19.24 -16.17 -2.00
N VAL A 326 -19.95 -16.66 -2.99
CA VAL A 326 -20.33 -15.94 -4.23
C VAL A 326 -21.83 -15.80 -4.30
N SER A 327 -22.28 -14.60 -4.67
CA SER A 327 -23.66 -14.32 -5.04
C SER A 327 -23.73 -13.93 -6.52
N THR A 328 -24.77 -14.37 -7.21
CA THR A 328 -25.08 -13.99 -8.60
C THR A 328 -26.37 -13.20 -8.72
N ASP A 329 -27.00 -12.85 -7.60
CA ASP A 329 -28.31 -12.20 -7.50
C ASP A 329 -28.28 -10.91 -6.64
N GLY A 330 -27.10 -10.31 -6.52
CA GLY A 330 -26.93 -9.04 -5.78
C GLY A 330 -26.97 -9.20 -4.24
N GLY A 331 -26.52 -10.34 -3.75
CA GLY A 331 -26.40 -10.60 -2.32
C GLY A 331 -27.65 -11.20 -1.68
N LYS A 332 -28.69 -11.55 -2.47
CA LYS A 332 -29.92 -12.18 -1.96
C LYS A 332 -29.68 -13.62 -1.51
N SER A 333 -28.83 -14.34 -2.24
CA SER A 333 -28.37 -15.66 -1.91
C SER A 333 -26.85 -15.78 -2.08
N TRP A 334 -26.25 -16.66 -1.27
CA TRP A 334 -24.81 -16.90 -1.27
C TRP A 334 -24.53 -18.38 -1.37
N LYS A 335 -23.53 -18.75 -2.16
CA LYS A 335 -23.07 -20.13 -2.31
C LYS A 335 -21.56 -20.16 -2.17
N GLU A 336 -21.07 -21.20 -1.50
CA GLU A 336 -19.64 -21.39 -1.27
C GLU A 336 -18.90 -21.66 -2.59
N ALA A 337 -17.76 -20.98 -2.75
CA ALA A 337 -16.85 -21.13 -3.89
C ALA A 337 -15.74 -22.13 -3.53
N LYS A 338 -15.12 -22.71 -4.55
CA LYS A 338 -13.99 -23.62 -4.39
C LYS A 338 -12.68 -22.82 -4.28
N LEU A 339 -11.94 -23.02 -3.18
CA LEU A 339 -10.61 -22.44 -3.02
C LEU A 339 -9.55 -23.28 -3.76
N GLN A 340 -8.59 -22.62 -4.37
CA GLN A 340 -7.39 -23.24 -4.92
C GLN A 340 -6.41 -23.54 -3.77
N THR A 341 -5.95 -24.77 -3.68
CA THR A 341 -4.94 -25.18 -2.69
C THR A 341 -3.53 -25.15 -3.27
N PRO A 342 -2.49 -24.92 -2.45
CA PRO A 342 -2.55 -24.63 -1.01
C PRO A 342 -3.03 -23.20 -0.70
N VAL A 343 -3.69 -23.03 0.45
CA VAL A 343 -4.06 -21.71 1.00
C VAL A 343 -2.99 -21.27 1.98
N HIS A 344 -2.39 -20.10 1.75
CA HIS A 344 -1.32 -19.56 2.59
C HIS A 344 -1.84 -18.43 3.49
N SER A 345 -1.33 -18.37 4.71
CA SER A 345 -1.63 -17.27 5.64
C SER A 345 -1.06 -15.95 5.13
N LYS A 346 -1.87 -14.90 5.21
CA LYS A 346 -1.48 -13.53 4.78
C LYS A 346 -0.98 -13.48 3.34
N ALA A 347 -1.65 -14.25 2.46
CA ALA A 347 -1.33 -14.35 1.03
C ALA A 347 -2.60 -14.31 0.18
N HIS A 348 -2.45 -14.05 -1.12
CA HIS A 348 -3.57 -14.21 -2.02
C HIS A 348 -4.03 -15.68 -2.05
N THR A 349 -5.34 -15.89 -2.04
CA THR A 349 -6.01 -17.16 -2.25
C THR A 349 -6.89 -17.02 -3.49
N ARG A 350 -6.83 -17.95 -4.41
CA ARG A 350 -7.71 -17.93 -5.58
C ARG A 350 -8.94 -18.80 -5.33
N PHE A 351 -10.10 -18.29 -5.77
CA PHE A 351 -11.32 -19.08 -5.80
C PHE A 351 -11.87 -19.24 -7.21
N THR A 352 -12.69 -20.26 -7.40
CA THR A 352 -13.49 -20.49 -8.58
C THR A 352 -14.93 -20.84 -8.18
N PHE A 353 -15.88 -20.38 -9.00
CA PHE A 353 -17.29 -20.68 -8.82
C PHE A 353 -17.94 -20.89 -10.18
N ASP A 354 -18.63 -22.04 -10.33
CA ASP A 354 -19.30 -22.41 -11.57
C ASP A 354 -20.71 -21.80 -11.60
N TRP A 355 -21.00 -21.04 -12.64
CA TRP A 355 -22.25 -20.33 -12.81
C TRP A 355 -22.88 -20.64 -14.15
N ALA A 356 -24.16 -21.04 -14.14
CA ALA A 356 -24.98 -21.22 -15.34
C ALA A 356 -25.71 -19.90 -15.64
N TRP A 357 -25.09 -19.03 -16.46
CA TRP A 357 -25.71 -17.78 -16.86
C TRP A 357 -26.81 -17.99 -17.89
N THR A 358 -28.00 -17.49 -17.60
CA THR A 358 -29.20 -17.65 -18.46
C THR A 358 -29.29 -16.60 -19.57
N GLY A 359 -28.44 -15.58 -19.57
CA GLY A 359 -28.53 -14.41 -20.46
C GLY A 359 -29.34 -13.26 -19.85
N GLU A 360 -29.82 -13.40 -18.64
CA GLU A 360 -30.50 -12.32 -17.91
C GLU A 360 -29.53 -11.45 -17.13
N GLU A 361 -29.97 -10.24 -16.78
CA GLU A 361 -29.19 -9.35 -15.92
C GLU A 361 -28.88 -10.03 -14.59
N ALA A 362 -27.64 -9.87 -14.14
CA ALA A 362 -27.17 -10.43 -12.87
C ALA A 362 -26.24 -9.45 -12.16
N THR A 363 -26.17 -9.55 -10.82
CA THR A 363 -25.20 -8.82 -10.05
C THR A 363 -24.32 -9.83 -9.28
N LEU A 364 -23.04 -9.86 -9.65
CA LEU A 364 -22.06 -10.76 -9.09
C LEU A 364 -21.37 -10.08 -7.90
N MET A 365 -21.25 -10.80 -6.80
CA MET A 365 -20.55 -10.37 -5.60
C MET A 365 -19.77 -11.54 -5.02
N SER A 366 -18.65 -11.25 -4.39
CA SER A 366 -17.92 -12.23 -3.55
C SER A 366 -17.62 -11.61 -2.19
N ARG A 367 -17.53 -12.47 -1.18
CA ARG A 367 -17.05 -12.12 0.15
C ARG A 367 -16.24 -13.27 0.71
N CYS A 368 -15.21 -12.97 1.48
CA CYS A 368 -14.42 -13.98 2.16
C CYS A 368 -14.55 -13.87 3.69
N THR A 369 -14.23 -14.99 4.34
CA THR A 369 -14.07 -15.11 5.79
C THR A 369 -12.67 -15.64 6.06
N ASP A 370 -11.97 -15.05 7.02
CA ASP A 370 -10.66 -15.55 7.43
C ASP A 370 -10.74 -16.57 8.59
N GLU A 371 -9.60 -17.09 9.01
CA GLU A 371 -9.52 -18.09 10.09
C GLU A 371 -9.89 -17.54 11.48
N LYS A 372 -9.90 -16.21 11.65
CA LYS A 372 -10.38 -15.55 12.87
C LYS A 372 -11.90 -15.42 12.91
N GLY A 373 -12.58 -15.74 11.79
CA GLY A 373 -14.02 -15.59 11.61
C GLY A 373 -14.44 -14.19 11.20
N GLU A 374 -13.49 -13.31 10.86
CA GLU A 374 -13.82 -12.00 10.32
C GLU A 374 -14.33 -12.13 8.89
N VAL A 375 -15.44 -11.44 8.60
CA VAL A 375 -16.11 -11.46 7.30
C VAL A 375 -15.90 -10.12 6.61
N GLN A 376 -15.63 -10.15 5.31
CA GLN A 376 -15.55 -8.95 4.48
C GLN A 376 -16.86 -8.14 4.59
N PRO A 377 -16.78 -6.84 4.93
CA PRO A 377 -17.96 -6.01 5.16
C PRO A 377 -18.63 -5.54 3.88
N THR A 378 -19.91 -5.26 3.96
CA THR A 378 -20.61 -4.39 3.01
C THR A 378 -20.15 -2.94 3.16
N ARG A 379 -20.47 -2.07 2.20
CA ARG A 379 -20.16 -0.64 2.28
C ARG A 379 -20.72 0.01 3.55
N ALA A 380 -21.97 -0.31 3.90
CA ALA A 380 -22.63 0.26 5.08
C ALA A 380 -21.97 -0.20 6.39
N GLU A 381 -21.60 -1.49 6.46
CA GLU A 381 -20.87 -2.04 7.61
C GLU A 381 -19.47 -1.44 7.74
N LEU A 382 -18.74 -1.29 6.62
CA LEU A 382 -17.44 -0.64 6.62
C LEU A 382 -17.51 0.76 7.23
N TYR A 383 -18.42 1.60 6.77
CA TYR A 383 -18.56 2.96 7.29
C TYR A 383 -18.98 2.99 8.77
N LYS A 384 -19.89 2.10 9.15
CA LYS A 384 -20.27 1.92 10.55
C LYS A 384 -19.09 1.52 11.43
N ASN A 385 -18.28 0.55 10.98
CA ASN A 385 -17.12 0.06 11.73
C ASN A 385 -16.05 1.15 11.93
N TRP A 386 -15.91 2.04 10.95
CA TRP A 386 -15.00 3.18 11.04
C TRP A 386 -15.60 4.39 11.77
N GLY A 387 -16.90 4.37 12.12
CA GLY A 387 -17.59 5.52 12.70
C GLY A 387 -17.56 6.76 11.79
N ILE A 388 -17.63 6.55 10.48
CA ILE A 388 -17.49 7.59 9.45
C ILE A 388 -18.78 7.66 8.65
N SER A 389 -19.29 8.87 8.41
CA SER A 389 -20.43 9.05 7.50
C SER A 389 -20.01 8.92 6.04
N GLU A 390 -20.94 8.61 5.14
CA GLU A 390 -20.67 8.58 3.71
C GLU A 390 -20.15 9.93 3.19
N ALA A 391 -20.70 11.03 3.68
CA ALA A 391 -20.23 12.38 3.34
C ALA A 391 -18.79 12.65 3.78
N ASP A 392 -18.38 12.09 4.93
CA ASP A 392 -17.03 12.22 5.42
C ASP A 392 -16.03 11.40 4.60
N MET A 393 -16.46 10.26 4.06
CA MET A 393 -15.59 9.44 3.18
C MET A 393 -15.26 10.14 1.86
N LEU A 394 -16.12 11.06 1.41
CA LEU A 394 -15.89 11.82 0.18
C LEU A 394 -14.92 12.99 0.36
N LYS A 395 -14.54 13.31 1.59
CA LYS A 395 -13.56 14.39 1.86
C LYS A 395 -12.18 14.01 1.35
N PRO A 396 -11.43 14.98 0.76
CA PRO A 396 -10.06 14.75 0.34
C PRO A 396 -9.17 14.25 1.49
N ALA A 397 -8.13 13.48 1.14
CA ALA A 397 -7.11 12.96 2.06
C ALA A 397 -7.60 11.96 3.12
N ARG A 398 -8.73 11.30 2.89
CA ARG A 398 -9.14 10.15 3.71
C ARG A 398 -8.90 8.87 2.93
N ALA A 399 -7.81 8.19 3.23
CA ALA A 399 -7.57 6.83 2.78
C ALA A 399 -7.71 5.90 3.98
N ILE A 400 -8.65 4.99 3.89
CA ILE A 400 -8.82 3.88 4.84
C ILE A 400 -8.61 2.58 4.10
N HIS A 401 -8.34 1.52 4.82
CA HIS A 401 -8.41 0.19 4.24
C HIS A 401 -9.82 -0.09 3.70
N THR A 402 -9.94 -0.03 2.37
CA THR A 402 -11.21 -0.19 1.67
C THR A 402 -11.39 -1.65 1.26
N ASN A 403 -11.97 -2.45 2.15
CA ASN A 403 -12.21 -3.88 1.93
C ASN A 403 -13.69 -4.25 1.71
N MET A 404 -14.56 -3.27 1.40
CA MET A 404 -15.97 -3.55 1.16
C MET A 404 -16.20 -4.44 -0.05
N ILE A 405 -17.31 -5.18 -0.02
CA ILE A 405 -17.78 -6.04 -1.11
C ILE A 405 -17.97 -5.20 -2.38
N GLN A 406 -17.42 -5.68 -3.50
CA GLN A 406 -17.51 -5.07 -4.83
C GLN A 406 -18.55 -5.80 -5.68
N PRO A 407 -19.68 -5.16 -6.08
CA PRO A 407 -20.62 -5.75 -7.02
C PRO A 407 -20.23 -5.46 -8.48
N TRP A 408 -20.41 -6.49 -9.35
CA TRP A 408 -20.30 -6.38 -10.79
C TRP A 408 -21.65 -6.67 -11.45
N LYS A 409 -22.17 -5.74 -12.24
CA LYS A 409 -23.40 -5.95 -13.02
C LYS A 409 -23.09 -6.59 -14.36
N VAL A 410 -23.73 -7.70 -14.65
CA VAL A 410 -23.72 -8.36 -15.96
C VAL A 410 -25.01 -7.96 -16.67
N ALA A 411 -24.91 -7.30 -17.83
CA ALA A 411 -26.03 -6.94 -18.67
C ALA A 411 -26.45 -8.10 -19.59
N ARG A 412 -27.62 -8.02 -20.21
CA ARG A 412 -28.16 -9.06 -21.11
C ARG A 412 -27.31 -9.35 -22.35
N ASP A 413 -26.54 -8.35 -22.79
CA ASP A 413 -25.57 -8.48 -23.89
C ASP A 413 -24.25 -9.12 -23.47
N GLY A 414 -24.11 -9.48 -22.20
CA GLY A 414 -22.90 -10.04 -21.61
C GLY A 414 -21.85 -9.01 -21.19
N SER A 415 -22.05 -7.72 -21.41
CA SER A 415 -21.14 -6.68 -20.93
C SER A 415 -21.15 -6.63 -19.40
N VAL A 416 -19.98 -6.36 -18.81
CA VAL A 416 -19.82 -6.30 -17.35
C VAL A 416 -19.47 -4.88 -16.92
N HIS A 417 -20.19 -4.38 -15.91
CA HIS A 417 -20.11 -3.02 -15.42
C HIS A 417 -19.84 -2.99 -13.91
N ASN A 418 -19.26 -1.90 -13.43
CA ASN A 418 -19.10 -1.67 -11.99
C ASN A 418 -20.44 -1.18 -11.39
N ALA A 419 -21.11 -2.04 -10.63
CA ALA A 419 -22.42 -1.73 -10.05
C ALA A 419 -22.37 -0.74 -8.87
N MET A 420 -21.20 -0.36 -8.37
CA MET A 420 -21.04 0.68 -7.34
C MET A 420 -21.37 2.08 -7.88
N PHE A 421 -21.36 2.25 -9.21
CA PHE A 421 -21.56 3.53 -9.91
C PHE A 421 -22.74 3.48 -10.90
N ALA A 422 -23.50 2.37 -10.92
CA ALA A 422 -24.65 2.18 -11.81
C ALA A 422 -25.93 2.79 -11.25
#